data_d9e3aeda8b308042d42d6f967f81108b
#
_entry.id   d9e3aeda8b308042d42d6f967f81108b
#
_cell.length_a   1.000
_cell.length_b   1.000
_cell.length_c   1.000
_cell.angle_alpha   90.00
_cell.angle_beta   90.00
_cell.angle_gamma   90.00
#
_symmetry.space_group_name_H-M   'P 1'
#
loop_
_entity.id
_entity.type
_entity.pdbx_description
1 polymer ?
#
loop_
_entity_poly.entity_id
_entity_poly.type
_entity_poly.pdbx_seq_one_letter_code
_entity_poly.pdbx_strand_id
1 'polypeptide(L)'
;LYEGADAQRLRAFAAGVLAPLRSYDEKHQTELERTLKLYFNVGQNVKTASLSLNVHRHTVFYRLRQIGEITSRTLESPHDQLTLRMAIAIDELHV
;
A
#
# COMPACT_ATOMS: atom_id res chain seq x y z
N LEU A 1 -10.78 14.28 23.43
CA LEU A 1 -11.11 15.28 22.42
C LEU A 1 -9.95 15.50 21.46
N TYR A 2 -8.78 15.83 22.01
CA TYR A 2 -7.60 16.02 21.18
C TYR A 2 -7.18 14.75 20.48
N GLU A 3 -7.23 13.64 21.20
CA GLU A 3 -6.90 12.33 20.64
C GLU A 3 -7.82 11.98 19.50
N GLY A 4 -9.12 12.32 19.61
CA GLY A 4 -10.06 12.09 18.54
C GLY A 4 -9.75 12.87 17.28
N ALA A 5 -9.37 14.15 17.43
CA ALA A 5 -9.01 14.99 16.29
C ALA A 5 -7.73 14.52 15.61
N ASP A 6 -6.72 14.16 16.41
CA ASP A 6 -5.46 13.65 15.86
C ASP A 6 -5.66 12.30 15.19
N ALA A 7 -6.44 11.43 15.79
CA ALA A 7 -6.76 10.13 15.19
C ALA A 7 -7.49 10.31 13.86
N GLN A 8 -8.41 11.29 13.79
CA GLN A 8 -9.10 11.58 12.53
C GLN A 8 -8.16 12.05 11.44
N ARG A 9 -7.19 12.92 11.81
CA ARG A 9 -6.19 13.39 10.84
C ARG A 9 -5.33 12.26 10.32
N LEU A 10 -4.92 11.36 11.21
CA LEU A 10 -4.14 10.19 10.81
C LEU A 10 -4.93 9.29 9.88
N ARG A 11 -6.19 9.02 10.22
CA ARG A 11 -7.06 8.20 9.37
C ARG A 11 -7.27 8.86 8.01
N ALA A 12 -7.48 10.18 7.99
CA ALA A 12 -7.68 10.92 6.75
C ALA A 12 -6.43 10.86 5.88
N PHE A 13 -5.25 11.00 6.48
CA PHE A 13 -4.00 10.86 5.76
C PHE A 13 -3.89 9.47 5.13
N ALA A 14 -4.06 8.42 5.92
CA ALA A 14 -3.94 7.05 5.43
C ALA A 14 -4.97 6.76 4.33
N ALA A 15 -6.22 7.16 4.55
CA ALA A 15 -7.28 6.96 3.57
C ALA A 15 -6.97 7.70 2.27
N GLY A 16 -6.46 8.92 2.36
CA GLY A 16 -6.12 9.71 1.17
C GLY A 16 -5.01 9.07 0.35
N VAL A 17 -3.99 8.52 1.01
CA VAL A 17 -2.90 7.83 0.32
C VAL A 17 -3.39 6.54 -0.34
N LEU A 18 -4.22 5.77 0.34
CA LEU A 18 -4.66 4.46 -0.12
C LEU A 18 -5.89 4.49 -1.02
N ALA A 19 -6.65 5.59 -1.01
CA ALA A 19 -7.88 5.69 -1.79
C ALA A 19 -7.72 5.38 -3.27
N PRO A 20 -6.68 5.88 -3.97
CA PRO A 20 -6.53 5.55 -5.39
C PRO A 20 -6.38 4.04 -5.64
N LEU A 21 -5.64 3.34 -4.76
CA LEU A 21 -5.49 1.89 -4.89
C LEU A 21 -6.81 1.17 -4.63
N ARG A 22 -7.53 1.59 -3.61
CA ARG A 22 -8.81 0.98 -3.24
C ARG A 22 -9.84 1.17 -4.34
N SER A 23 -9.90 2.35 -4.92
CA SER A 23 -10.80 2.62 -6.03
C SER A 23 -10.45 1.77 -7.25
N TYR A 24 -9.18 1.66 -7.56
CA TYR A 24 -8.72 0.85 -8.68
C TYR A 24 -9.05 -0.63 -8.45
N ASP A 25 -8.74 -1.14 -7.26
CA ASP A 25 -9.01 -2.54 -6.91
C ASP A 25 -10.49 -2.87 -7.02
N GLU A 26 -11.34 -1.99 -6.53
CA GLU A 26 -12.78 -2.19 -6.60
C GLU A 26 -13.27 -2.20 -8.05
N LYS A 27 -12.82 -1.24 -8.84
CA LYS A 27 -13.25 -1.11 -10.23
C LYS A 27 -12.79 -2.27 -11.11
N HIS A 28 -11.56 -2.73 -10.90
CA HIS A 28 -10.93 -3.74 -11.77
C HIS A 28 -10.84 -5.13 -11.15
N GLN A 29 -11.37 -5.31 -9.94
CA GLN A 29 -11.32 -6.59 -9.24
C GLN A 29 -9.88 -7.10 -9.09
N THR A 30 -8.99 -6.21 -8.68
CA THR A 30 -7.58 -6.50 -8.47
C THR A 30 -7.24 -6.54 -6.99
N GLU A 31 -6.01 -6.90 -6.65
CA GLU A 31 -5.53 -7.02 -5.27
C GLU A 31 -4.26 -6.21 -5.05
N LEU A 32 -4.22 -4.96 -5.54
CA LEU A 32 -3.02 -4.15 -5.46
C LEU A 32 -2.72 -3.70 -4.03
N GLU A 33 -3.73 -3.32 -3.27
CA GLU A 33 -3.53 -2.93 -1.88
C GLU A 33 -2.96 -4.10 -1.06
N ARG A 34 -3.52 -5.28 -1.23
CA ARG A 34 -3.04 -6.49 -0.57
C ARG A 34 -1.59 -6.79 -0.95
N THR A 35 -1.27 -6.66 -2.22
CA THR A 35 0.08 -6.89 -2.72
C THR A 35 1.07 -5.92 -2.07
N LEU A 36 0.71 -4.64 -1.99
CA LEU A 36 1.57 -3.63 -1.39
C LEU A 36 1.81 -3.90 0.09
N LYS A 37 0.76 -4.20 0.84
CA LYS A 37 0.87 -4.52 2.27
C LYS A 37 1.78 -5.71 2.51
N LEU A 38 1.58 -6.77 1.74
CA LEU A 38 2.38 -7.97 1.86
C LEU A 38 3.84 -7.70 1.49
N TYR A 39 4.06 -6.95 0.42
CA TYR A 39 5.40 -6.60 -0.03
C TYR A 39 6.21 -5.92 1.08
N PHE A 40 5.61 -4.95 1.76
CA PHE A 40 6.28 -4.30 2.89
C PHE A 40 6.43 -5.24 4.09
N ASN A 41 5.43 -6.07 4.36
CA ASN A 41 5.49 -7.00 5.50
C ASN A 41 6.61 -8.03 5.38
N VAL A 42 6.97 -8.40 4.16
CA VAL A 42 8.07 -9.35 3.93
C VAL A 42 9.40 -8.64 3.62
N GLY A 43 9.53 -7.39 4.06
CA GLY A 43 10.78 -6.64 3.93
C GLY A 43 11.13 -6.28 2.50
N GLN A 44 10.14 -6.05 1.66
CA GLN A 44 10.33 -5.71 0.25
C GLN A 44 11.02 -6.82 -0.54
N ASN A 45 10.84 -8.06 -0.12
CA ASN A 45 11.40 -9.23 -0.78
C ASN A 45 10.39 -9.76 -1.80
N VAL A 46 10.65 -9.54 -3.08
CA VAL A 46 9.74 -9.92 -4.17
C VAL A 46 9.53 -11.43 -4.22
N LYS A 47 10.61 -12.21 -4.02
CA LYS A 47 10.50 -13.66 -4.05
C LYS A 47 9.56 -14.17 -2.96
N THR A 48 9.74 -13.69 -1.72
CA THR A 48 8.89 -14.07 -0.60
C THR A 48 7.44 -13.64 -0.84
N ALA A 49 7.26 -12.41 -1.35
CA ALA A 49 5.92 -11.91 -1.67
C ALA A 49 5.24 -12.78 -2.74
N SER A 50 5.97 -13.16 -3.77
CA SER A 50 5.41 -14.00 -4.84
C SER A 50 4.96 -15.36 -4.33
N LEU A 51 5.73 -15.96 -3.43
CA LEU A 51 5.37 -17.24 -2.83
C LEU A 51 4.12 -17.09 -1.96
N SER A 52 4.06 -16.05 -1.15
CA SER A 52 2.90 -15.81 -0.29
C SER A 52 1.63 -15.50 -1.07
N LEU A 53 1.76 -14.82 -2.20
CA LEU A 53 0.61 -14.49 -3.06
C LEU A 53 0.28 -15.61 -4.04
N ASN A 54 1.14 -16.62 -4.14
CA ASN A 54 1.00 -17.72 -5.09
C ASN A 54 0.92 -17.21 -6.54
N VAL A 55 1.83 -16.28 -6.87
CA VAL A 55 1.96 -15.75 -8.23
C VAL A 55 3.43 -15.74 -8.61
N HIS A 56 3.70 -15.59 -9.91
CA HIS A 56 5.07 -15.43 -10.38
C HIS A 56 5.64 -14.09 -9.95
N ARG A 57 6.96 -14.03 -9.71
CA ARG A 57 7.61 -12.78 -9.30
C ARG A 57 7.43 -11.65 -10.32
N HIS A 58 7.33 -11.98 -11.62
CA HIS A 58 7.04 -10.97 -12.64
C HIS A 58 5.68 -10.31 -12.40
N THR A 59 4.70 -11.06 -11.89
CA THR A 59 3.40 -10.52 -11.54
C THR A 59 3.53 -9.53 -10.38
N VAL A 60 4.38 -9.84 -9.40
CA VAL A 60 4.63 -8.90 -8.29
C VAL A 60 5.26 -7.61 -8.82
N PHE A 61 6.29 -7.72 -9.67
CA PHE A 61 6.92 -6.54 -10.26
C PHE A 61 5.91 -5.70 -11.05
N TYR A 62 5.08 -6.35 -11.85
CA TYR A 62 4.05 -5.66 -12.62
C TYR A 62 3.06 -4.91 -11.71
N ARG A 63 2.59 -5.59 -10.66
CA ARG A 63 1.67 -4.97 -9.69
C ARG A 63 2.31 -3.79 -8.96
N LEU A 64 3.57 -3.92 -8.57
CA LEU A 64 4.29 -2.81 -7.92
C LEU A 64 4.41 -1.60 -8.84
N ARG A 65 4.63 -1.83 -10.13
CA ARG A 65 4.66 -0.74 -11.11
C ARG A 65 3.29 -0.08 -11.22
N GLN A 66 2.23 -0.88 -11.29
CA GLN A 66 0.87 -0.34 -11.31
C GLN A 66 0.59 0.50 -10.07
N ILE A 67 1.00 0.01 -8.90
CA ILE A 67 0.81 0.72 -7.64
C ILE A 67 1.48 2.10 -7.71
N GLY A 68 2.70 2.14 -8.21
CA GLY A 68 3.42 3.41 -8.36
C GLY A 68 2.69 4.37 -9.28
N GLU A 69 2.21 3.89 -10.42
CA GLU A 69 1.48 4.71 -11.36
C GLU A 69 0.16 5.22 -10.77
N ILE A 70 -0.60 4.36 -10.13
CA ILE A 70 -1.91 4.71 -9.57
C ILE A 70 -1.78 5.70 -8.42
N THR A 71 -0.78 5.52 -7.56
CA THR A 71 -0.57 6.41 -6.41
C THR A 71 0.28 7.63 -6.74
N SER A 72 0.81 7.72 -7.95
CA SER A 72 1.75 8.76 -8.38
C SER A 72 2.98 8.81 -7.46
N ARG A 73 3.46 7.64 -7.05
CA ARG A 73 4.63 7.50 -6.18
C ARG A 73 5.62 6.52 -6.79
N THR A 74 6.89 6.71 -6.45
CA THR A 74 7.96 5.83 -6.92
C THR A 74 8.41 4.93 -5.79
N LEU A 75 8.26 3.62 -5.96
CA LEU A 75 8.61 2.67 -4.89
C LEU A 75 10.12 2.61 -4.61
N GLU A 76 10.94 3.15 -5.50
CA GLU A 76 12.39 3.28 -5.27
C GLU A 76 12.75 4.51 -4.45
N SER A 77 11.83 5.48 -4.30
CA SER A 77 12.09 6.68 -3.51
C SER A 77 11.88 6.40 -2.02
N PRO A 78 12.90 6.65 -1.18
CA PRO A 78 12.73 6.47 0.26
C PRO A 78 11.60 7.29 0.84
N HIS A 79 11.40 8.51 0.32
CA HIS A 79 10.30 9.37 0.76
C HIS A 79 8.94 8.75 0.47
N ASP A 80 8.75 8.26 -0.75
CA ASP A 80 7.49 7.65 -1.16
C ASP A 80 7.25 6.32 -0.44
N GLN A 81 8.30 5.54 -0.22
CA GLN A 81 8.21 4.32 0.58
C GLN A 81 7.72 4.63 1.98
N LEU A 82 8.29 5.66 2.59
CA LEU A 82 7.89 6.06 3.94
C LEU A 82 6.41 6.47 3.98
N THR A 83 5.97 7.27 3.01
CA THR A 83 4.58 7.71 2.95
C THR A 83 3.63 6.51 2.85
N LEU A 84 3.92 5.56 1.97
CA LEU A 84 3.11 4.37 1.78
C LEU A 84 3.12 3.49 3.03
N ARG A 85 4.29 3.29 3.64
CA ARG A 85 4.42 2.50 4.87
C ARG A 85 3.64 3.12 6.01
N MET A 86 3.71 4.43 6.17
CA MET A 86 2.98 5.13 7.22
C MET A 86 1.48 5.00 7.02
N ALA A 87 1.01 5.18 5.80
CA ALA A 87 -0.41 5.05 5.50
C ALA A 87 -0.92 3.64 5.84
N ILE A 88 -0.17 2.62 5.44
CA ILE A 88 -0.53 1.23 5.73
C ILE A 88 -0.52 0.98 7.24
N ALA A 89 0.52 1.42 7.94
CA ALA A 89 0.63 1.22 9.39
C ALA A 89 -0.54 1.87 10.13
N ILE A 90 -0.89 3.09 9.77
CA ILE A 90 -1.99 3.81 10.39
C ILE A 90 -3.32 3.11 10.12
N ASP A 91 -3.53 2.68 8.87
CA ASP A 91 -4.73 1.95 8.49
C ASP A 91 -4.88 0.65 9.29
N GLU A 92 -3.80 -0.09 9.47
CA GLU A 92 -3.81 -1.35 10.20
C GLU A 92 -3.99 -1.18 11.71
N LEU A 93 -3.65 -0.02 12.24
CA LEU A 93 -3.88 0.28 13.65
C LEU A 93 -5.34 0.58 13.97
N HIS A 94 -6.15 0.82 12.99
CA HIS A 94 -7.58 1.16 13.15
C HIS A 94 -7.81 2.34 14.09
N VAL A 95 -6.93 3.33 14.02
CA VAL A 95 -7.07 4.54 14.85
C VAL A 95 -8.18 5.44 14.37
#